data_3623934c4323692fe912e8f98c1d10dc
#
_entry.id   3623934c4323692fe912e8f98c1d10dc
#
_cell.length_a   1.000
_cell.length_b   1.000
_cell.length_c   1.000
_cell.angle_alpha   90.00
_cell.angle_beta   90.00
_cell.angle_gamma   90.00
#
_symmetry.space_group_name_H-M   'P 1'
#
loop_
_entity.id
_entity.type
_entity.pdbx_description
1 polymer ?
#
loop_
_entity_poly.entity_id
_entity_poly.type
_entity_poly.pdbx_seq_one_letter_code
_entity_poly.pdbx_strand_id
1 'polypeptide(L)'
;SSYQISTDEYGIQFVRIPKFTPIPTDSQGNVTVAYWNEFKRYSFTDLSSIPEGSIIIVGGSYAGSSVVSTPMGSMYPHDVQANLVKTMIGGVTIERPPEFIFYELLTTLVLCGIILALLGKADILISGVSYVIIIGGILYVVNELFNTQYLQLDPTFPIITLTLVFAHGSFVQFYVQFKAKQLIKGQFGTYLSPDMVDMLAKDPSLLKLGGEKKEMTFLFMDIVGFTPISEHYKNKDDAEGLVILINNYLNEMTNIILNN
;
A
#
# COMPACT_ATOMS: atom_id res chain seq x y z
N SER A 1 -40.93 -24.43 -34.76
CA SER A 1 -41.05 -23.55 -33.61
C SER A 1 -41.77 -22.28 -34.04
N SER A 2 -43.04 -22.12 -33.61
CA SER A 2 -43.85 -20.97 -33.91
C SER A 2 -43.52 -19.83 -32.94
N TYR A 3 -43.03 -18.73 -33.45
CA TYR A 3 -42.91 -17.50 -32.69
C TYR A 3 -44.30 -16.92 -32.50
N GLN A 4 -44.71 -16.59 -31.27
CA GLN A 4 -45.91 -15.82 -31.01
C GLN A 4 -45.48 -14.36 -30.85
N ILE A 5 -46.01 -13.52 -31.74
CA ILE A 5 -45.92 -12.07 -31.63
C ILE A 5 -47.18 -11.59 -30.90
N SER A 6 -47.02 -10.98 -29.75
CA SER A 6 -48.10 -10.30 -29.05
C SER A 6 -47.80 -8.81 -28.98
N THR A 7 -48.86 -8.00 -29.09
CA THR A 7 -48.76 -6.54 -28.99
C THR A 7 -49.47 -6.11 -27.71
N ASP A 8 -48.85 -5.29 -26.90
CA ASP A 8 -49.47 -4.70 -25.70
C ASP A 8 -50.40 -3.52 -26.06
N GLU A 9 -51.04 -2.95 -25.06
CA GLU A 9 -51.95 -1.82 -25.22
C GLU A 9 -51.28 -0.52 -25.73
N TYR A 10 -49.93 -0.47 -25.66
CA TYR A 10 -49.10 0.64 -26.15
C TYR A 10 -48.52 0.39 -27.54
N GLY A 11 -48.89 -0.73 -28.20
CA GLY A 11 -48.40 -1.09 -29.52
C GLY A 11 -46.99 -1.67 -29.55
N ILE A 12 -46.44 -2.05 -28.43
CA ILE A 12 -45.10 -2.68 -28.32
C ILE A 12 -45.25 -4.16 -28.69
N GLN A 13 -44.48 -4.62 -29.69
CA GLN A 13 -44.48 -6.00 -30.13
C GLN A 13 -43.51 -6.84 -29.29
N PHE A 14 -44.01 -7.92 -28.70
CA PHE A 14 -43.20 -8.92 -27.99
C PHE A 14 -43.06 -10.18 -28.83
N VAL A 15 -41.84 -10.68 -28.94
CA VAL A 15 -41.56 -11.99 -29.50
C VAL A 15 -41.43 -13.00 -28.36
N ARG A 16 -42.38 -13.89 -28.19
CA ARG A 16 -42.32 -14.96 -27.21
C ARG A 16 -41.49 -16.11 -27.76
N ILE A 17 -40.32 -16.35 -27.20
CA ILE A 17 -39.46 -17.48 -27.53
C ILE A 17 -39.88 -18.70 -26.67
N PRO A 18 -40.25 -19.84 -27.28
CA PRO A 18 -40.86 -20.98 -26.57
C PRO A 18 -39.95 -21.74 -25.61
N LYS A 19 -38.63 -21.53 -25.66
CA LYS A 19 -37.64 -22.02 -24.67
C LYS A 19 -36.94 -20.83 -24.09
N PHE A 20 -37.33 -20.47 -22.89
CA PHE A 20 -36.66 -19.44 -22.09
C PHE A 20 -35.49 -20.08 -21.36
N THR A 21 -34.26 -19.68 -21.70
CA THR A 21 -33.17 -19.72 -20.75
C THR A 21 -33.28 -18.42 -19.95
N PRO A 22 -33.52 -18.45 -18.62
CA PRO A 22 -33.58 -17.22 -17.85
C PRO A 22 -32.25 -16.48 -18.01
N ILE A 23 -32.32 -15.21 -18.36
CA ILE A 23 -31.14 -14.34 -18.37
C ILE A 23 -30.84 -14.03 -16.91
N PRO A 24 -29.68 -14.39 -16.40
CA PRO A 24 -29.32 -14.08 -15.02
C PRO A 24 -29.17 -12.57 -14.85
N THR A 25 -29.90 -12.02 -13.89
CA THR A 25 -29.88 -10.61 -13.52
C THR A 25 -29.51 -10.47 -12.04
N ASP A 26 -29.02 -9.30 -11.64
CA ASP A 26 -28.88 -8.98 -10.23
C ASP A 26 -30.25 -8.81 -9.55
N SER A 27 -30.27 -8.53 -8.23
CA SER A 27 -31.51 -8.34 -7.46
C SER A 27 -32.36 -7.15 -7.91
N GLN A 28 -31.82 -6.27 -8.75
CA GLN A 28 -32.50 -5.10 -9.31
C GLN A 28 -32.93 -5.31 -10.77
N GLY A 29 -32.66 -6.49 -11.33
CA GLY A 29 -32.96 -6.81 -12.72
C GLY A 29 -31.94 -6.32 -13.75
N ASN A 30 -30.74 -5.89 -13.31
CA ASN A 30 -29.69 -5.47 -14.21
C ASN A 30 -28.83 -6.62 -14.68
N VAL A 31 -28.25 -6.50 -15.86
CA VAL A 31 -27.26 -7.41 -16.42
C VAL A 31 -25.90 -6.72 -16.43
N THR A 32 -24.93 -7.27 -15.73
CA THR A 32 -23.54 -6.77 -15.81
C THR A 32 -22.91 -7.28 -17.09
N VAL A 33 -22.46 -6.36 -17.94
CA VAL A 33 -21.90 -6.70 -19.25
C VAL A 33 -20.44 -7.13 -19.09
N ALA A 34 -20.12 -8.34 -19.54
CA ALA A 34 -18.75 -8.77 -19.74
C ALA A 34 -18.26 -8.28 -21.11
N TYR A 35 -17.02 -7.77 -21.17
CA TYR A 35 -16.48 -7.17 -22.39
C TYR A 35 -15.45 -8.09 -23.05
N TRP A 36 -15.59 -8.27 -24.37
CA TRP A 36 -14.65 -8.98 -25.22
C TRP A 36 -14.27 -8.12 -26.43
N ASN A 37 -13.05 -8.27 -26.92
CA ASN A 37 -12.58 -7.56 -28.13
C ASN A 37 -12.73 -8.38 -29.42
N GLU A 38 -13.26 -9.59 -29.34
CA GLU A 38 -13.21 -10.58 -30.43
C GLU A 38 -14.57 -10.71 -31.15
N PHE A 39 -15.02 -9.65 -31.81
CA PHE A 39 -16.15 -9.76 -32.73
C PHE A 39 -15.65 -9.70 -34.17
N LYS A 40 -16.10 -10.66 -35.00
CA LYS A 40 -15.89 -10.58 -36.44
C LYS A 40 -16.75 -9.45 -36.99
N ARG A 41 -16.12 -8.53 -37.73
CA ARG A 41 -16.77 -7.41 -38.39
C ARG A 41 -16.85 -7.72 -39.86
N TYR A 42 -18.05 -7.56 -40.43
CA TYR A 42 -18.34 -7.74 -41.84
C TYR A 42 -18.77 -6.40 -42.45
N SER A 43 -18.33 -6.11 -43.67
CA SER A 43 -18.85 -4.99 -44.42
C SER A 43 -20.26 -5.29 -44.87
N PHE A 44 -21.10 -4.25 -44.94
CA PHE A 44 -22.46 -4.39 -45.48
C PHE A 44 -22.48 -4.91 -46.93
N THR A 45 -21.39 -4.77 -47.64
CA THR A 45 -21.23 -5.28 -49.03
C THR A 45 -20.88 -6.77 -49.10
N ASP A 46 -20.56 -7.44 -47.97
CA ASP A 46 -20.08 -8.83 -47.92
C ASP A 46 -20.91 -9.67 -46.94
N LEU A 47 -22.20 -9.65 -47.09
CA LEU A 47 -23.14 -10.39 -46.23
C LEU A 47 -23.19 -11.90 -46.53
N SER A 48 -22.71 -12.31 -47.72
CA SER A 48 -22.68 -13.71 -48.12
C SER A 48 -21.66 -14.58 -47.34
N SER A 49 -20.71 -13.94 -46.65
CA SER A 49 -19.69 -14.62 -45.85
C SER A 49 -20.10 -14.87 -44.39
N ILE A 50 -21.32 -14.47 -44.01
CA ILE A 50 -21.83 -14.64 -42.64
C ILE A 50 -22.35 -16.06 -42.44
N PRO A 51 -21.88 -16.78 -41.43
CA PRO A 51 -22.36 -18.15 -41.16
C PRO A 51 -23.85 -18.18 -40.80
N GLU A 52 -24.54 -19.23 -41.22
CA GLU A 52 -25.93 -19.46 -40.81
C GLU A 52 -26.07 -19.58 -39.27
N GLY A 53 -27.14 -19.07 -38.70
CA GLY A 53 -27.39 -19.07 -37.26
C GLY A 53 -26.61 -17.98 -36.46
N SER A 54 -25.93 -17.06 -37.17
CA SER A 54 -25.26 -15.94 -36.53
C SER A 54 -26.27 -14.87 -36.10
N ILE A 55 -26.00 -14.26 -34.93
CA ILE A 55 -26.67 -13.02 -34.49
C ILE A 55 -25.88 -11.85 -35.05
N ILE A 56 -26.57 -11.01 -35.82
CA ILE A 56 -25.96 -9.87 -36.48
C ILE A 56 -26.40 -8.59 -35.77
N ILE A 57 -25.42 -7.79 -35.32
CA ILE A 57 -25.64 -6.48 -34.76
C ILE A 57 -25.13 -5.46 -35.78
N VAL A 58 -26.05 -4.60 -36.26
CA VAL A 58 -25.75 -3.59 -37.28
C VAL A 58 -25.46 -2.26 -36.58
N GLY A 59 -24.36 -1.63 -36.95
CA GLY A 59 -23.99 -0.33 -36.42
C GLY A 59 -23.09 0.45 -37.37
N GLY A 60 -23.12 1.75 -37.28
CA GLY A 60 -22.26 2.65 -38.06
C GLY A 60 -21.06 3.11 -37.25
N SER A 61 -19.86 3.01 -37.84
CA SER A 61 -18.64 3.60 -37.32
C SER A 61 -18.10 4.62 -38.33
N TYR A 62 -18.40 5.87 -38.12
CA TYR A 62 -17.97 6.98 -38.99
C TYR A 62 -17.33 8.09 -38.12
N ALA A 63 -16.55 8.96 -38.74
CA ALA A 63 -15.96 10.09 -38.07
C ALA A 63 -17.02 10.98 -37.43
N GLY A 64 -16.97 11.14 -36.09
CA GLY A 64 -17.96 11.88 -35.31
C GLY A 64 -19.08 11.04 -34.70
N SER A 65 -19.12 9.71 -34.93
CA SER A 65 -20.03 8.84 -34.18
C SER A 65 -19.71 8.83 -32.68
N SER A 66 -20.75 8.79 -31.84
CA SER A 66 -20.59 8.71 -30.39
C SER A 66 -19.87 7.42 -29.99
N VAL A 67 -19.00 7.53 -29.03
CA VAL A 67 -18.32 6.38 -28.39
C VAL A 67 -18.70 6.33 -26.92
N VAL A 68 -18.73 5.13 -26.35
CA VAL A 68 -19.00 4.86 -24.95
C VAL A 68 -17.67 4.48 -24.28
N SER A 69 -17.37 5.08 -23.15
CA SER A 69 -16.23 4.68 -22.33
C SER A 69 -16.53 3.37 -21.62
N THR A 70 -15.68 2.36 -21.83
CA THR A 70 -15.81 1.04 -21.23
C THR A 70 -14.52 0.65 -20.53
N PRO A 71 -14.50 -0.38 -19.67
CA PRO A 71 -13.27 -0.88 -19.05
C PRO A 71 -12.18 -1.33 -20.05
N MET A 72 -12.59 -1.67 -21.28
CA MET A 72 -11.69 -2.06 -22.39
C MET A 72 -11.29 -0.87 -23.29
N GLY A 73 -11.62 0.36 -22.88
CA GLY A 73 -11.42 1.58 -23.67
C GLY A 73 -12.69 2.09 -24.33
N SER A 74 -12.56 3.03 -25.28
CA SER A 74 -13.69 3.61 -26.00
C SER A 74 -14.23 2.64 -27.04
N MET A 75 -15.50 2.30 -26.96
CA MET A 75 -16.20 1.41 -27.89
C MET A 75 -17.40 2.11 -28.55
N TYR A 76 -17.77 1.68 -29.74
CA TYR A 76 -19.01 2.12 -30.36
C TYR A 76 -20.23 1.51 -29.66
N PRO A 77 -21.40 2.16 -29.63
CA PRO A 77 -22.61 1.64 -28.98
C PRO A 77 -23.02 0.24 -29.45
N HIS A 78 -22.85 -0.08 -30.72
CA HIS A 78 -23.10 -1.43 -31.25
C HIS A 78 -22.14 -2.50 -30.77
N ASP A 79 -20.88 -2.14 -30.48
CA ASP A 79 -19.92 -3.07 -29.85
C ASP A 79 -20.33 -3.37 -28.39
N VAL A 80 -20.84 -2.37 -27.66
CA VAL A 80 -21.38 -2.56 -26.31
C VAL A 80 -22.61 -3.48 -26.34
N GLN A 81 -23.51 -3.28 -27.32
CA GLN A 81 -24.66 -4.16 -27.49
C GLN A 81 -24.25 -5.60 -27.89
N ALA A 82 -23.21 -5.74 -28.71
CA ALA A 82 -22.66 -7.06 -29.04
C ALA A 82 -22.12 -7.79 -27.79
N ASN A 83 -21.44 -7.07 -26.94
CA ASN A 83 -20.96 -7.59 -25.64
C ASN A 83 -22.13 -7.99 -24.73
N LEU A 84 -23.17 -7.17 -24.65
CA LEU A 84 -24.38 -7.50 -23.89
C LEU A 84 -25.03 -8.79 -24.37
N VAL A 85 -25.26 -8.90 -25.69
CA VAL A 85 -25.86 -10.09 -26.29
C VAL A 85 -24.97 -11.33 -26.06
N LYS A 86 -23.67 -11.21 -26.22
CA LYS A 86 -22.72 -12.30 -25.95
C LYS A 86 -22.74 -12.73 -24.47
N THR A 87 -22.82 -11.76 -23.55
CA THR A 87 -22.96 -12.00 -22.10
C THR A 87 -24.23 -12.83 -21.82
N MET A 88 -25.36 -12.39 -22.36
CA MET A 88 -26.65 -13.05 -22.16
C MET A 88 -26.67 -14.49 -22.73
N ILE A 89 -26.12 -14.70 -23.94
CA ILE A 89 -26.08 -16.01 -24.58
C ILE A 89 -25.07 -16.94 -23.92
N GLY A 90 -23.92 -16.39 -23.52
CA GLY A 90 -22.85 -17.15 -22.88
C GLY A 90 -23.18 -17.57 -21.45
N GLY A 91 -24.27 -17.06 -20.86
CA GLY A 91 -24.65 -17.35 -19.48
C GLY A 91 -23.63 -16.84 -18.45
N VAL A 92 -22.75 -15.93 -18.86
CA VAL A 92 -21.75 -15.33 -17.98
C VAL A 92 -22.44 -14.29 -17.11
N THR A 93 -22.51 -14.56 -15.82
CA THR A 93 -23.05 -13.63 -14.83
C THR A 93 -21.91 -13.15 -13.95
N ILE A 94 -21.64 -11.88 -13.98
CA ILE A 94 -20.74 -11.26 -13.00
C ILE A 94 -21.59 -10.92 -11.78
N GLU A 95 -21.36 -11.65 -10.69
CA GLU A 95 -22.14 -11.51 -9.47
C GLU A 95 -21.32 -10.84 -8.37
N ARG A 96 -22.00 -9.99 -7.62
CA ARG A 96 -21.52 -9.46 -6.34
C ARG A 96 -22.57 -9.74 -5.27
N PRO A 97 -22.55 -10.92 -4.64
CA PRO A 97 -23.46 -11.23 -3.55
C PRO A 97 -23.35 -10.21 -2.42
N PRO A 98 -24.46 -9.74 -1.85
CA PRO A 98 -24.44 -8.73 -0.78
C PRO A 98 -23.68 -9.17 0.47
N GLU A 99 -23.58 -10.48 0.72
CA GLU A 99 -22.83 -11.08 1.82
C GLU A 99 -21.32 -10.83 1.72
N PHE A 100 -20.81 -10.53 0.52
CA PHE A 100 -19.39 -10.30 0.29
C PHE A 100 -18.88 -9.05 1.01
N ILE A 101 -19.72 -8.06 1.22
CA ILE A 101 -19.37 -6.87 2.02
C ILE A 101 -18.95 -7.29 3.45
N PHE A 102 -19.66 -8.25 4.05
CA PHE A 102 -19.32 -8.76 5.38
C PHE A 102 -17.97 -9.50 5.36
N TYR A 103 -17.73 -10.35 4.36
CA TYR A 103 -16.45 -11.07 4.23
C TYR A 103 -15.28 -10.13 3.94
N GLU A 104 -15.47 -9.10 3.10
CA GLU A 104 -14.48 -8.06 2.82
C GLU A 104 -14.11 -7.28 4.10
N LEU A 105 -15.10 -6.90 4.93
CA LEU A 105 -14.89 -6.22 6.20
C LEU A 105 -14.15 -7.12 7.20
N LEU A 106 -14.57 -8.38 7.34
CA LEU A 106 -13.98 -9.32 8.29
C LEU A 106 -12.52 -9.63 7.92
N THR A 107 -12.25 -9.92 6.66
CA THR A 107 -10.89 -10.17 6.17
C THR A 107 -9.99 -8.94 6.33
N THR A 108 -10.50 -7.76 6.04
CA THR A 108 -9.77 -6.49 6.24
C THR A 108 -9.40 -6.31 7.71
N LEU A 109 -10.34 -6.55 8.62
CA LEU A 109 -10.09 -6.43 10.08
C LEU A 109 -9.01 -7.42 10.54
N VAL A 110 -9.08 -8.67 10.10
CA VAL A 110 -8.08 -9.70 10.43
C VAL A 110 -6.70 -9.31 9.90
N LEU A 111 -6.61 -8.87 8.64
CA LEU A 111 -5.35 -8.47 8.02
C LEU A 111 -4.76 -7.22 8.69
N CYS A 112 -5.59 -6.25 9.09
CA CYS A 112 -5.15 -5.10 9.90
C CYS A 112 -4.55 -5.55 11.23
N GLY A 113 -5.20 -6.50 11.92
CA GLY A 113 -4.68 -7.08 13.15
C GLY A 113 -3.32 -7.76 12.97
N ILE A 114 -3.15 -8.49 11.88
CA ILE A 114 -1.86 -9.13 11.52
C ILE A 114 -0.78 -8.07 11.28
N ILE A 115 -1.06 -7.03 10.49
CA ILE A 115 -0.10 -5.95 10.21
C ILE A 115 0.30 -5.22 11.51
N LEU A 116 -0.66 -4.89 12.37
CA LEU A 116 -0.37 -4.24 13.65
C LEU A 116 0.45 -5.13 14.58
N ALA A 117 0.17 -6.43 14.62
CA ALA A 117 0.97 -7.39 15.39
C ALA A 117 2.41 -7.52 14.87
N LEU A 118 2.60 -7.50 13.57
CA LEU A 118 3.92 -7.51 12.93
C LEU A 118 4.68 -6.22 13.24
N LEU A 119 4.06 -5.06 13.09
CA LEU A 119 4.67 -3.76 13.42
C LEU A 119 5.04 -3.65 14.90
N GLY A 120 4.30 -4.32 15.80
CA GLY A 120 4.61 -4.33 17.24
C GLY A 120 5.76 -5.25 17.65
N LYS A 121 6.10 -6.26 16.86
CA LYS A 121 7.05 -7.34 17.25
C LYS A 121 8.23 -7.50 16.30
N ALA A 122 8.07 -7.14 15.02
CA ALA A 122 9.08 -7.34 13.99
C ALA A 122 9.72 -6.02 13.57
N ASP A 123 10.87 -6.13 12.88
CA ASP A 123 11.51 -4.99 12.25
C ASP A 123 10.66 -4.39 11.15
N ILE A 124 10.82 -3.09 10.91
CA ILE A 124 10.05 -2.35 9.90
C ILE A 124 10.22 -2.94 8.49
N LEU A 125 11.39 -3.51 8.17
CA LEU A 125 11.65 -4.18 6.89
C LEU A 125 10.78 -5.44 6.73
N ILE A 126 10.72 -6.29 7.76
CA ILE A 126 9.91 -7.52 7.75
C ILE A 126 8.43 -7.15 7.62
N SER A 127 7.99 -6.14 8.37
CA SER A 127 6.61 -5.64 8.29
C SER A 127 6.28 -5.08 6.90
N GLY A 128 7.22 -4.37 6.27
CA GLY A 128 7.08 -3.83 4.92
C GLY A 128 6.97 -4.93 3.84
N VAL A 129 7.83 -5.94 3.91
CA VAL A 129 7.77 -7.10 3.00
C VAL A 129 6.45 -7.84 3.17
N SER A 130 6.03 -8.07 4.43
CA SER A 130 4.75 -8.74 4.73
C SER A 130 3.55 -7.95 4.20
N TYR A 131 3.58 -6.61 4.32
CA TYR A 131 2.55 -5.73 3.76
C TYR A 131 2.43 -5.90 2.23
N VAL A 132 3.57 -5.88 1.51
CA VAL A 132 3.57 -6.08 0.04
C VAL A 132 3.03 -7.45 -0.35
N ILE A 133 3.40 -8.51 0.39
CA ILE A 133 2.90 -9.87 0.16
C ILE A 133 1.38 -9.93 0.38
N ILE A 134 0.86 -9.29 1.43
CA ILE A 134 -0.58 -9.26 1.72
C ILE A 134 -1.34 -8.54 0.60
N ILE A 135 -0.87 -7.37 0.15
CA ILE A 135 -1.51 -6.65 -0.97
C ILE A 135 -1.47 -7.49 -2.25
N GLY A 136 -0.33 -8.09 -2.58
CA GLY A 136 -0.20 -8.99 -3.72
C GLY A 136 -1.15 -10.19 -3.64
N GLY A 137 -1.30 -10.76 -2.44
CA GLY A 137 -2.25 -11.85 -2.18
C GLY A 137 -3.70 -11.43 -2.39
N ILE A 138 -4.11 -10.25 -1.91
CA ILE A 138 -5.47 -9.72 -2.15
C ILE A 138 -5.73 -9.58 -3.64
N LEU A 139 -4.82 -8.93 -4.38
CA LEU A 139 -4.97 -8.74 -5.83
C LEU A 139 -5.01 -10.07 -6.58
N TYR A 140 -4.20 -11.04 -6.18
CA TYR A 140 -4.20 -12.38 -6.77
C TYR A 140 -5.54 -13.09 -6.53
N VAL A 141 -6.06 -13.09 -5.31
CA VAL A 141 -7.32 -13.76 -4.97
C VAL A 141 -8.50 -13.10 -5.70
N VAL A 142 -8.56 -11.76 -5.75
CA VAL A 142 -9.60 -11.04 -6.48
C VAL A 142 -9.56 -11.37 -7.97
N ASN A 143 -8.36 -11.38 -8.58
CA ASN A 143 -8.22 -11.74 -9.99
C ASN A 143 -8.60 -13.19 -10.27
N GLU A 144 -8.22 -14.13 -9.40
CA GLU A 144 -8.54 -15.54 -9.55
C GLU A 144 -10.05 -15.81 -9.46
N LEU A 145 -10.72 -15.22 -8.45
CA LEU A 145 -12.17 -15.36 -8.27
C LEU A 145 -12.95 -14.72 -9.43
N PHE A 146 -12.47 -13.60 -9.95
CA PHE A 146 -13.06 -12.97 -11.12
C PHE A 146 -12.94 -13.85 -12.37
N ASN A 147 -11.76 -14.41 -12.62
CA ASN A 147 -11.51 -15.20 -13.83
C ASN A 147 -12.14 -16.60 -13.79
N THR A 148 -12.24 -17.22 -12.61
CA THR A 148 -12.73 -18.59 -12.47
C THR A 148 -14.22 -18.68 -12.16
N GLN A 149 -14.74 -17.74 -11.37
CA GLN A 149 -16.10 -17.79 -10.85
C GLN A 149 -16.96 -16.61 -11.26
N TYR A 150 -16.39 -15.63 -11.97
CA TYR A 150 -17.04 -14.35 -12.32
C TYR A 150 -17.59 -13.58 -11.12
N LEU A 151 -16.94 -13.77 -9.95
CA LEU A 151 -17.30 -13.08 -8.72
C LEU A 151 -16.53 -11.75 -8.63
N GLN A 152 -17.26 -10.66 -8.45
CA GLN A 152 -16.69 -9.33 -8.31
C GLN A 152 -16.48 -8.99 -6.83
N LEU A 153 -15.21 -8.98 -6.38
CA LEU A 153 -14.82 -8.39 -5.10
C LEU A 153 -14.22 -7.01 -5.32
N ASP A 154 -14.38 -6.14 -4.33
CA ASP A 154 -13.77 -4.80 -4.36
C ASP A 154 -12.48 -4.79 -3.53
N PRO A 155 -11.29 -4.79 -4.16
CA PRO A 155 -10.03 -4.73 -3.43
C PRO A 155 -9.71 -3.32 -2.92
N THR A 156 -10.43 -2.29 -3.35
CA THR A 156 -10.08 -0.88 -3.09
C THR A 156 -10.15 -0.55 -1.61
N PHE A 157 -11.26 -0.93 -0.96
CA PHE A 157 -11.47 -0.68 0.46
C PHE A 157 -10.43 -1.38 1.35
N PRO A 158 -10.17 -2.71 1.20
CA PRO A 158 -9.10 -3.38 1.94
C PRO A 158 -7.72 -2.76 1.72
N ILE A 159 -7.35 -2.47 0.48
CA ILE A 159 -6.03 -1.91 0.14
C ILE A 159 -5.83 -0.53 0.78
N ILE A 160 -6.80 0.38 0.66
CA ILE A 160 -6.72 1.71 1.25
C ILE A 160 -6.61 1.61 2.77
N THR A 161 -7.47 0.80 3.40
CA THR A 161 -7.48 0.64 4.86
C THR A 161 -6.15 0.07 5.36
N LEU A 162 -5.64 -1.01 4.75
CA LEU A 162 -4.36 -1.62 5.10
C LEU A 162 -3.19 -0.65 4.90
N THR A 163 -3.21 0.15 3.83
CA THR A 163 -2.19 1.16 3.55
C THR A 163 -2.16 2.22 4.65
N LEU A 164 -3.32 2.73 5.06
CA LEU A 164 -3.43 3.74 6.13
C LEU A 164 -2.96 3.17 7.48
N VAL A 165 -3.36 1.94 7.81
CA VAL A 165 -2.95 1.26 9.04
C VAL A 165 -1.44 1.02 9.05
N PHE A 166 -0.88 0.54 7.95
CA PHE A 166 0.57 0.31 7.81
C PHE A 166 1.35 1.63 7.91
N ALA A 167 0.93 2.68 7.21
CA ALA A 167 1.57 3.99 7.24
C ALA A 167 1.55 4.59 8.65
N HIS A 168 0.39 4.56 9.31
CA HIS A 168 0.25 5.06 10.68
C HIS A 168 1.11 4.25 11.67
N GLY A 169 1.03 2.93 11.62
CA GLY A 169 1.78 2.06 12.51
C GLY A 169 3.30 2.18 12.32
N SER A 170 3.77 2.28 11.08
CA SER A 170 5.17 2.52 10.74
C SER A 170 5.66 3.87 11.28
N PHE A 171 4.85 4.91 11.16
CA PHE A 171 5.15 6.23 11.71
C PHE A 171 5.28 6.18 13.24
N VAL A 172 4.34 5.52 13.93
CA VAL A 172 4.40 5.37 15.40
C VAL A 172 5.64 4.59 15.81
N GLN A 173 5.96 3.47 15.15
CA GLN A 173 7.15 2.68 15.42
C GLN A 173 8.43 3.50 15.24
N PHE A 174 8.54 4.22 14.14
CA PHE A 174 9.66 5.12 13.87
C PHE A 174 9.79 6.20 14.95
N TYR A 175 8.68 6.85 15.30
CA TYR A 175 8.67 7.92 16.31
C TYR A 175 9.10 7.42 17.69
N VAL A 176 8.61 6.26 18.12
CA VAL A 176 9.00 5.65 19.41
C VAL A 176 10.49 5.33 19.44
N GLN A 177 11.02 4.71 18.37
CA GLN A 177 12.45 4.39 18.27
C GLN A 177 13.31 5.67 18.23
N PHE A 178 12.86 6.69 17.49
CA PHE A 178 13.57 7.96 17.42
C PHE A 178 13.64 8.65 18.80
N LYS A 179 12.53 8.70 19.52
CA LYS A 179 12.46 9.25 20.89
C LYS A 179 13.35 8.47 21.86
N ALA A 180 13.35 7.15 21.81
CA ALA A 180 14.21 6.33 22.65
C ALA A 180 15.70 6.63 22.40
N LYS A 181 16.12 6.75 21.14
CA LYS A 181 17.49 7.13 20.78
C LYS A 181 17.85 8.54 21.26
N GLN A 182 16.96 9.51 21.13
CA GLN A 182 17.18 10.88 21.63
C GLN A 182 17.33 10.91 23.16
N LEU A 183 16.52 10.13 23.88
CA LEU A 183 16.60 10.06 25.34
C LEU A 183 17.99 9.55 25.80
N ILE A 184 18.48 8.49 25.17
CA ILE A 184 19.83 7.95 25.45
C ILE A 184 20.89 9.01 25.17
N LYS A 185 20.84 9.65 24.00
CA LYS A 185 21.79 10.73 23.65
C LYS A 185 21.74 11.90 24.62
N GLY A 186 20.56 12.31 25.06
CA GLY A 186 20.41 13.41 26.03
C GLY A 186 20.90 13.09 27.44
N GLN A 187 20.64 11.86 27.91
CA GLN A 187 21.06 11.47 29.26
C GLN A 187 22.55 11.17 29.37
N PHE A 188 23.16 10.56 28.37
CA PHE A 188 24.56 10.11 28.42
C PHE A 188 25.52 11.02 27.68
N GLY A 189 25.05 11.91 26.80
CA GLY A 189 25.89 12.79 25.98
C GLY A 189 26.76 13.77 26.77
N THR A 190 26.41 14.05 28.04
CA THR A 190 27.18 14.92 28.91
C THR A 190 28.32 14.16 29.62
N TYR A 191 28.21 12.83 29.76
CA TYR A 191 29.12 12.00 30.56
C TYR A 191 29.98 11.03 29.75
N LEU A 192 29.56 10.75 28.51
CA LEU A 192 30.23 9.76 27.64
C LEU A 192 30.67 10.42 26.34
N SER A 193 31.72 9.88 25.73
CA SER A 193 32.14 10.31 24.40
C SER A 193 31.00 10.05 23.34
N PRO A 194 30.93 10.84 22.29
CA PRO A 194 29.91 10.65 21.21
C PRO A 194 29.89 9.23 20.67
N ASP A 195 31.03 8.60 20.48
CA ASP A 195 31.15 7.22 19.99
C ASP A 195 30.55 6.21 20.96
N MET A 196 30.76 6.38 22.26
CA MET A 196 30.18 5.54 23.29
C MET A 196 28.66 5.71 23.37
N VAL A 197 28.15 6.92 23.22
CA VAL A 197 26.71 7.20 23.18
C VAL A 197 26.06 6.54 21.96
N ASP A 198 26.72 6.58 20.81
CA ASP A 198 26.21 5.93 19.59
C ASP A 198 26.24 4.40 19.68
N MET A 199 27.24 3.81 20.35
CA MET A 199 27.28 2.38 20.66
C MET A 199 26.12 1.97 21.58
N LEU A 200 25.86 2.71 22.65
CA LEU A 200 24.75 2.46 23.58
C LEU A 200 23.39 2.67 22.95
N ALA A 201 23.27 3.62 22.01
CA ALA A 201 22.03 3.84 21.26
C ALA A 201 21.75 2.71 20.27
N LYS A 202 22.77 1.97 19.82
CA LYS A 202 22.61 0.78 18.96
C LYS A 202 22.30 -0.46 19.78
N ASP A 203 22.97 -0.64 20.93
CA ASP A 203 22.77 -1.79 21.80
C ASP A 203 22.74 -1.33 23.28
N PRO A 204 21.53 -1.07 23.84
CA PRO A 204 21.36 -0.70 25.25
C PRO A 204 21.83 -1.79 26.24
N SER A 205 22.03 -3.04 25.81
CA SER A 205 22.48 -4.13 26.66
C SER A 205 23.94 -3.99 27.08
N LEU A 206 24.68 -3.10 26.40
CA LEU A 206 26.07 -2.73 26.76
C LEU A 206 26.16 -1.94 28.08
N LEU A 207 25.03 -1.40 28.58
CA LEU A 207 24.93 -0.83 29.94
C LEU A 207 24.92 -1.94 31.00
N LYS A 208 25.97 -2.74 31.08
CA LYS A 208 26.13 -3.69 32.16
C LYS A 208 26.73 -2.98 33.38
N LEU A 209 26.00 -2.99 34.47
CA LEU A 209 26.50 -2.66 35.78
C LEU A 209 27.49 -3.75 36.21
N GLY A 210 28.74 -3.60 35.85
CA GLY A 210 29.80 -4.54 36.16
C GLY A 210 31.08 -4.17 35.39
N GLY A 211 32.22 -4.20 36.04
CA GLY A 211 33.47 -3.87 35.38
C GLY A 211 33.83 -4.89 34.31
N GLU A 212 34.45 -4.45 33.25
CA GLU A 212 35.07 -5.27 32.23
C GLU A 212 36.61 -5.25 32.44
N LYS A 213 37.24 -6.43 32.39
CA LYS A 213 38.68 -6.50 32.47
C LYS A 213 39.27 -6.25 31.09
N LYS A 214 39.88 -5.06 30.93
CA LYS A 214 40.58 -4.66 29.70
C LYS A 214 42.01 -4.30 29.98
N GLU A 215 42.90 -4.56 29.04
CA GLU A 215 44.26 -4.03 29.04
C GLU A 215 44.18 -2.59 28.52
N MET A 216 44.59 -1.62 29.35
CA MET A 216 44.44 -0.20 29.05
C MET A 216 45.71 0.54 29.37
N THR A 217 46.04 1.54 28.58
CA THR A 217 47.09 2.52 28.87
C THR A 217 46.47 3.72 29.56
N PHE A 218 47.01 4.11 30.70
CA PHE A 218 46.55 5.29 31.43
C PHE A 218 47.51 6.46 31.19
N LEU A 219 46.97 7.57 30.77
CA LEU A 219 47.69 8.83 30.60
C LEU A 219 47.17 9.86 31.62
N PHE A 220 48.05 10.39 32.43
CA PHE A 220 47.74 11.46 33.36
C PHE A 220 48.44 12.73 32.90
N MET A 221 47.70 13.80 32.73
CA MET A 221 48.18 15.11 32.30
C MET A 221 47.68 16.17 33.26
N ASP A 222 48.51 17.18 33.52
CA ASP A 222 48.16 18.34 34.33
C ASP A 222 48.65 19.64 33.69
N ILE A 223 47.96 20.75 33.99
CA ILE A 223 48.34 22.08 33.50
C ILE A 223 49.42 22.65 34.41
N VAL A 224 50.63 22.78 33.87
CA VAL A 224 51.74 23.39 34.59
C VAL A 224 51.42 24.86 34.86
N GLY A 225 51.50 25.29 36.14
CA GLY A 225 51.25 26.66 36.54
C GLY A 225 49.76 27.06 36.53
N PHE A 226 48.83 26.09 36.76
CA PHE A 226 47.40 26.35 36.82
C PHE A 226 46.99 27.37 37.89
N THR A 227 47.68 27.37 39.07
CA THR A 227 47.41 28.27 40.18
C THR A 227 47.54 29.76 39.78
N PRO A 228 48.66 30.25 39.21
CA PRO A 228 48.74 31.65 38.77
C PRO A 228 47.79 31.95 37.64
N ILE A 229 47.42 31.00 36.76
CA ILE A 229 46.40 31.22 35.73
C ILE A 229 45.03 31.44 36.38
N SER A 230 44.65 30.60 37.31
CA SER A 230 43.34 30.71 37.99
C SER A 230 43.26 31.97 38.85
N GLU A 231 44.37 32.39 39.53
CA GLU A 231 44.41 33.64 40.25
C GLU A 231 44.29 34.90 39.36
N HIS A 232 44.85 34.84 38.14
CA HIS A 232 44.72 35.92 37.18
C HIS A 232 43.25 36.13 36.78
N TYR A 233 42.49 35.07 36.50
CA TYR A 233 41.07 35.16 36.19
C TYR A 233 40.23 35.56 37.41
N LYS A 234 40.57 35.07 38.61
CA LYS A 234 39.94 35.47 39.86
C LYS A 234 40.10 36.96 40.12
N ASN A 235 41.32 37.52 39.92
CA ASN A 235 41.58 38.93 40.12
C ASN A 235 40.85 39.84 39.11
N LYS A 236 40.40 39.28 37.98
CA LYS A 236 39.58 39.95 36.96
C LYS A 236 38.08 39.75 37.14
N ASP A 237 37.67 38.93 38.13
CA ASP A 237 36.31 38.49 38.34
C ASP A 237 35.71 37.83 37.09
N ASP A 238 36.55 37.10 36.31
CA ASP A 238 36.22 36.46 35.04
C ASP A 238 36.27 34.92 35.20
N ALA A 239 35.34 34.42 35.98
CA ALA A 239 35.21 32.96 36.18
C ALA A 239 34.80 32.21 34.88
N GLU A 240 34.02 32.85 34.02
CA GLU A 240 33.59 32.30 32.75
C GLU A 240 34.75 32.14 31.77
N GLY A 241 35.65 33.13 31.69
CA GLY A 241 36.86 33.04 30.87
C GLY A 241 37.79 31.91 31.31
N LEU A 242 37.90 31.63 32.62
CA LEU A 242 38.66 30.47 33.10
C LEU A 242 38.04 29.17 32.65
N VAL A 243 36.72 29.01 32.72
CA VAL A 243 36.01 27.84 32.27
C VAL A 243 36.21 27.61 30.78
N ILE A 244 36.11 28.65 29.99
CA ILE A 244 36.33 28.61 28.52
C ILE A 244 37.75 28.17 28.22
N LEU A 245 38.78 28.71 28.93
CA LEU A 245 40.16 28.29 28.75
C LEU A 245 40.37 26.80 29.04
N ILE A 246 39.81 26.31 30.16
CA ILE A 246 39.93 24.90 30.54
C ILE A 246 39.25 23.99 29.50
N ASN A 247 38.04 24.36 29.06
CA ASN A 247 37.31 23.57 28.07
C ASN A 247 38.08 23.53 26.74
N ASN A 248 38.61 24.64 26.27
CA ASN A 248 39.39 24.68 25.03
C ASN A 248 40.66 23.81 25.16
N TYR A 249 41.38 23.90 26.29
CA TYR A 249 42.53 23.05 26.54
C TYR A 249 42.18 21.58 26.53
N LEU A 250 41.13 21.19 27.26
CA LEU A 250 40.70 19.80 27.32
C LEU A 250 40.25 19.26 25.94
N ASN A 251 39.55 20.07 25.15
CA ASN A 251 39.14 19.68 23.80
C ASN A 251 40.35 19.47 22.89
N GLU A 252 41.32 20.37 22.87
CA GLU A 252 42.53 20.25 22.05
C GLU A 252 43.35 19.01 22.46
N MET A 253 43.54 18.78 23.76
CA MET A 253 44.28 17.62 24.27
C MET A 253 43.55 16.30 23.93
N THR A 254 42.22 16.29 24.05
CA THR A 254 41.42 15.12 23.66
C THR A 254 41.56 14.82 22.16
N ASN A 255 41.49 15.85 21.32
CA ASN A 255 41.68 15.69 19.88
C ASN A 255 43.05 15.15 19.51
N ILE A 256 44.13 15.61 20.20
CA ILE A 256 45.50 15.09 19.99
C ILE A 256 45.59 13.62 20.39
N ILE A 257 44.99 13.23 21.52
CA ILE A 257 45.02 11.84 22.01
C ILE A 257 44.23 10.89 21.10
N LEU A 258 43.06 11.33 20.63
CA LEU A 258 42.20 10.49 19.79
C LEU A 258 42.70 10.35 18.33
N ASN A 259 43.54 11.29 17.88
CA ASN A 259 44.07 11.30 16.51
C ASN A 259 45.47 10.64 16.41
N ASN A 260 46.07 10.19 17.49
CA ASN A 260 47.33 9.48 17.56
C ASN A 260 47.17 8.14 18.26
#